data_abd1b329c45af7e24f0457f8d245294d
#
_entry.id   abd1b329c45af7e24f0457f8d245294d
#
_cell.length_a   1.000
_cell.length_b   1.000
_cell.length_c   1.000
_cell.angle_alpha   90.00
_cell.angle_beta   90.00
_cell.angle_gamma   90.00
#
_symmetry.space_group_name_H-M   'P 1'
#
loop_
_entity.id
_entity.type
_entity.pdbx_description
1 polymer ?
#
loop_
_entity_poly.entity_id
_entity_poly.type
_entity_poly.pdbx_seq_one_letter_code
_entity_poly.pdbx_strand_id
1 'polypeptide(L)'
;MKILHFADLHLGVETYGHTDPTTGLSTRLIDFLASLDKVIDYAIENEVDLVIFCGDDYKTREPTQTQQREFARRINRLSSNDIPTFLLVGNHDLPNAVGRATSTEIFDTLSVKNVFVSNRPDIYQIPTRSGTVQV
;
A
#
# COMPACT_ATOMS: atom_id res chain seq x y z
N MET A 1 10.08 -5.94 -19.07
CA MET A 1 9.38 -5.24 -17.97
C MET A 1 8.65 -6.26 -17.11
N LYS A 2 8.80 -6.18 -15.78
CA LYS A 2 8.09 -7.00 -14.80
C LYS A 2 7.19 -6.10 -13.97
N ILE A 3 5.89 -6.39 -13.93
CA ILE A 3 4.91 -5.66 -13.12
C ILE A 3 4.33 -6.62 -12.09
N LEU A 4 4.34 -6.21 -10.84
CA LEU A 4 3.65 -6.91 -9.76
C LEU A 4 2.32 -6.19 -9.50
N HIS A 5 1.23 -6.92 -9.59
CA HIS A 5 -0.12 -6.37 -9.47
C HIS A 5 -0.91 -7.16 -8.43
N PHE A 6 -1.49 -6.47 -7.45
CA PHE A 6 -2.33 -7.05 -6.42
C PHE A 6 -3.35 -6.04 -5.88
N ALA A 7 -4.32 -6.52 -5.09
CA ALA A 7 -5.40 -5.72 -4.50
C ALA A 7 -5.91 -6.38 -3.21
N ASP A 8 -6.89 -5.76 -2.57
CA ASP A 8 -7.73 -6.37 -1.52
C ASP A 8 -6.94 -6.85 -0.29
N LEU A 9 -6.04 -6.02 0.22
CA LEU A 9 -5.28 -6.35 1.43
C LEU A 9 -6.18 -6.36 2.67
N HIS A 10 -7.15 -5.42 2.76
CA HIS A 10 -8.09 -5.29 3.87
C HIS A 10 -7.43 -5.32 5.26
N LEU A 11 -6.36 -4.56 5.42
CA LEU A 11 -5.61 -4.48 6.67
C LEU A 11 -6.53 -4.00 7.80
N GLY A 12 -6.54 -4.72 8.93
CA GLY A 12 -7.39 -4.39 10.07
C GLY A 12 -8.55 -5.36 10.30
N VAL A 13 -8.63 -6.47 9.57
CA VAL A 13 -9.50 -7.60 9.93
C VAL A 13 -8.84 -8.33 11.09
N GLU A 14 -9.21 -7.96 12.33
CA GLU A 14 -8.55 -8.45 13.56
C GLU A 14 -9.44 -9.38 14.39
N THR A 15 -10.56 -9.84 13.84
CA THR A 15 -11.49 -10.77 14.50
C THR A 15 -10.75 -12.04 14.93
N TYR A 16 -10.96 -12.46 16.16
CA TYR A 16 -10.30 -13.59 16.82
C TYR A 16 -8.79 -13.45 17.04
N GLY A 17 -8.23 -12.27 16.80
CA GLY A 17 -6.85 -11.95 17.14
C GLY A 17 -6.68 -11.69 18.64
N HIS A 18 -5.46 -11.86 19.12
CA HIS A 18 -5.04 -11.44 20.46
C HIS A 18 -3.76 -10.62 20.35
N THR A 19 -3.46 -9.86 21.39
CA THR A 19 -2.24 -9.03 21.38
C THR A 19 -1.01 -9.91 21.57
N ASP A 20 -0.08 -9.83 20.63
CA ASP A 20 1.24 -10.43 20.76
C ASP A 20 2.05 -9.66 21.82
N PRO A 21 2.57 -10.32 22.87
CA PRO A 21 3.25 -9.64 23.96
C PRO A 21 4.61 -9.06 23.56
N THR A 22 5.21 -9.53 22.48
CA THR A 22 6.53 -9.08 22.00
C THR A 22 6.42 -7.81 21.18
N THR A 23 5.42 -7.74 20.30
CA THR A 23 5.25 -6.63 19.35
C THR A 23 4.20 -5.62 19.79
N GLY A 24 3.27 -6.02 20.66
CA GLY A 24 2.08 -5.23 21.01
C GLY A 24 1.03 -5.15 19.90
N LEU A 25 1.22 -5.86 18.81
CA LEU A 25 0.29 -5.90 17.68
C LEU A 25 -0.71 -7.04 17.82
N SER A 26 -1.87 -6.91 17.18
CA SER A 26 -2.78 -8.04 17.01
C SER A 26 -2.12 -9.14 16.18
N THR A 27 -2.26 -10.40 16.59
CA THR A 27 -1.74 -11.54 15.82
C THR A 27 -2.32 -11.61 14.42
N ARG A 28 -3.58 -11.19 14.23
CA ARG A 28 -4.19 -11.12 12.91
C ARG A 28 -3.55 -10.04 12.05
N LEU A 29 -3.24 -8.87 12.63
CA LEU A 29 -2.50 -7.84 11.93
C LEU A 29 -1.13 -8.36 11.48
N ILE A 30 -0.42 -9.08 12.35
CA ILE A 30 0.87 -9.71 12.03
C ILE A 30 0.75 -10.67 10.84
N ASP A 31 -0.30 -11.50 10.78
CA ASP A 31 -0.53 -12.43 9.66
C ASP A 31 -0.71 -11.69 8.33
N PHE A 32 -1.52 -10.61 8.31
CA PHE A 32 -1.70 -9.79 7.11
C PHE A 32 -0.40 -9.11 6.68
N LEU A 33 0.32 -8.56 7.64
CA LEU A 33 1.60 -7.91 7.38
C LEU A 33 2.64 -8.89 6.84
N ALA A 34 2.70 -10.12 7.38
CA ALA A 34 3.59 -11.17 6.89
C ALA A 34 3.25 -11.58 5.44
N SER A 35 1.97 -11.57 5.07
CA SER A 35 1.56 -11.83 3.69
C SER A 35 1.99 -10.70 2.75
N LEU A 36 1.80 -9.45 3.16
CA LEU A 36 2.26 -8.28 2.41
C LEU A 36 3.80 -8.25 2.31
N ASP A 37 4.51 -8.59 3.39
CA ASP A 37 5.97 -8.65 3.38
C ASP A 37 6.49 -9.64 2.33
N LYS A 38 5.85 -10.82 2.16
CA LYS A 38 6.22 -11.78 1.10
C LYS A 38 6.07 -11.19 -0.31
N VAL A 39 5.02 -10.41 -0.54
CA VAL A 39 4.79 -9.73 -1.83
C VAL A 39 5.88 -8.69 -2.08
N ILE A 40 6.23 -7.92 -1.06
CA ILE A 40 7.26 -6.89 -1.15
C ILE A 40 8.66 -7.50 -1.29
N ASP A 41 8.97 -8.55 -0.53
CA ASP A 41 10.24 -9.28 -0.64
C ASP A 41 10.41 -9.84 -2.06
N TYR A 42 9.34 -10.44 -2.62
CA TYR A 42 9.36 -10.89 -3.99
C TYR A 42 9.63 -9.76 -4.99
N ALA A 43 8.99 -8.58 -4.78
CA ALA A 43 9.20 -7.43 -5.65
C ALA A 43 10.67 -6.97 -5.63
N ILE A 44 11.28 -6.91 -4.45
CA ILE A 44 12.65 -6.49 -4.26
C ILE A 44 13.64 -7.54 -4.81
N GLU A 45 13.49 -8.80 -4.43
CA GLU A 45 14.37 -9.89 -4.83
C GLU A 45 14.37 -10.15 -6.35
N ASN A 46 13.22 -9.97 -6.99
CA ASN A 46 13.07 -10.16 -8.43
C ASN A 46 13.22 -8.87 -9.23
N GLU A 47 13.56 -7.77 -8.56
CA GLU A 47 13.79 -6.48 -9.19
C GLU A 47 12.64 -6.09 -10.13
N VAL A 48 11.39 -6.09 -9.64
CA VAL A 48 10.24 -5.69 -10.47
C VAL A 48 10.35 -4.22 -10.89
N ASP A 49 9.86 -3.90 -12.06
CA ASP A 49 9.93 -2.54 -12.62
C ASP A 49 8.84 -1.61 -12.06
N LEU A 50 7.70 -2.18 -11.66
CA LEU A 50 6.56 -1.45 -11.13
C LEU A 50 5.71 -2.34 -10.24
N VAL A 51 5.28 -1.80 -9.11
CA VAL A 51 4.23 -2.39 -8.26
C VAL A 51 2.95 -1.60 -8.46
N ILE A 52 1.83 -2.30 -8.73
CA ILE A 52 0.48 -1.71 -8.80
C ILE A 52 -0.37 -2.34 -7.71
N PHE A 53 -0.81 -1.53 -6.76
CA PHE A 53 -1.76 -1.93 -5.73
C PHE A 53 -3.12 -1.28 -6.03
N CYS A 54 -4.10 -2.10 -6.34
CA CYS A 54 -5.40 -1.67 -6.85
C CYS A 54 -6.46 -1.49 -5.75
N GLY A 55 -6.07 -0.90 -4.63
CA GLY A 55 -6.99 -0.43 -3.60
C GLY A 55 -7.44 -1.49 -2.60
N ASP A 56 -8.34 -1.05 -1.72
CA ASP A 56 -8.78 -1.77 -0.55
C ASP A 56 -7.62 -2.13 0.40
N ASP A 57 -6.82 -1.09 0.68
CA ASP A 57 -5.64 -1.16 1.56
C ASP A 57 -6.05 -1.58 2.97
N TYR A 58 -7.16 -1.01 3.45
CA TYR A 58 -7.66 -1.18 4.81
C TYR A 58 -9.08 -1.74 4.83
N LYS A 59 -9.40 -2.42 5.93
CA LYS A 59 -10.76 -2.92 6.17
C LYS A 59 -11.78 -1.79 6.33
N THR A 60 -11.34 -0.65 6.87
CA THR A 60 -12.20 0.49 7.18
C THR A 60 -11.61 1.77 6.60
N ARG A 61 -12.47 2.74 6.30
CA ARG A 61 -12.09 4.06 5.81
C ARG A 61 -11.22 4.87 6.78
N GLU A 62 -11.32 4.53 8.07
CA GLU A 62 -10.56 5.18 9.15
C GLU A 62 -9.70 4.11 9.85
N PRO A 63 -8.58 3.68 9.23
CA PRO A 63 -7.68 2.73 9.86
C PRO A 63 -7.01 3.33 11.08
N THR A 64 -6.62 2.50 12.01
CA THR A 64 -5.85 2.94 13.18
C THR A 64 -4.49 3.48 12.76
N GLN A 65 -3.92 4.37 13.57
CA GLN A 65 -2.56 4.90 13.34
C GLN A 65 -1.51 3.78 13.27
N THR A 66 -1.71 2.69 14.00
CA THR A 66 -0.84 1.52 13.97
C THR A 66 -0.91 0.82 12.61
N GLN A 67 -2.10 0.59 12.07
CA GLN A 67 -2.29 -0.01 10.75
C GLN A 67 -1.67 0.87 9.66
N GLN A 68 -1.89 2.19 9.71
CA GLN A 68 -1.30 3.15 8.78
C GLN A 68 0.23 3.12 8.84
N ARG A 69 0.81 3.13 10.04
CA ARG A 69 2.27 3.05 10.23
C ARG A 69 2.85 1.77 9.64
N GLU A 70 2.22 0.64 9.91
CA GLU A 70 2.72 -0.66 9.44
C GLU A 70 2.62 -0.78 7.91
N PHE A 71 1.56 -0.27 7.31
CA PHE A 71 1.44 -0.19 5.85
C PHE A 71 2.50 0.75 5.27
N ALA A 72 2.62 1.97 5.82
CA ALA A 72 3.59 2.95 5.35
C ALA A 72 5.03 2.45 5.38
N ARG A 73 5.42 1.69 6.41
CA ARG A 73 6.74 1.04 6.47
C ARG A 73 7.01 0.14 5.27
N ARG A 74 6.00 -0.59 4.80
CA ARG A 74 6.11 -1.51 3.67
C ARG A 74 6.18 -0.78 2.33
N ILE A 75 5.38 0.26 2.17
CA ILE A 75 5.48 1.14 0.99
C ILE A 75 6.84 1.82 0.95
N ASN A 76 7.35 2.29 2.10
CA ASN A 76 8.69 2.87 2.19
C ASN A 76 9.80 1.88 1.82
N ARG A 77 9.64 0.58 2.08
CA ARG A 77 10.63 -0.44 1.64
C ARG A 77 10.73 -0.50 0.12
N LEU A 78 9.61 -0.43 -0.60
CA LEU A 78 9.60 -0.36 -2.07
C LEU A 78 10.27 0.93 -2.56
N SER A 79 9.84 2.08 -2.01
CA SER A 79 10.41 3.40 -2.33
C SER A 79 11.94 3.44 -2.12
N SER A 80 12.43 2.90 -1.00
CA SER A 80 13.85 2.86 -0.64
C SER A 80 14.69 1.92 -1.52
N ASN A 81 14.04 0.98 -2.21
CA ASN A 81 14.67 0.10 -3.20
C ASN A 81 14.45 0.60 -4.65
N ASP A 82 14.06 1.86 -4.80
CA ASP A 82 13.81 2.50 -6.10
C ASP A 82 12.79 1.76 -6.99
N ILE A 83 11.81 1.10 -6.36
CA ILE A 83 10.72 0.43 -7.06
C ILE A 83 9.50 1.37 -7.10
N PRO A 84 9.13 1.88 -8.29
CA PRO A 84 7.92 2.66 -8.44
C PRO A 84 6.70 1.89 -7.97
N THR A 85 5.85 2.55 -7.19
CA THR A 85 4.65 1.95 -6.60
C THR A 85 3.45 2.82 -6.90
N PHE A 86 2.45 2.28 -7.58
CA PHE A 86 1.19 2.94 -7.86
C PHE A 86 0.12 2.42 -6.91
N LEU A 87 -0.49 3.32 -6.15
CA LEU A 87 -1.53 3.05 -5.18
C LEU A 87 -2.86 3.61 -5.71
N LEU A 88 -3.77 2.74 -6.06
CA LEU A 88 -5.13 3.13 -6.43
C LEU A 88 -6.01 3.10 -5.18
N VAL A 89 -6.82 4.12 -4.99
CA VAL A 89 -7.79 4.17 -3.88
C VAL A 89 -8.98 3.27 -4.22
N GLY A 90 -9.24 2.27 -3.40
CA GLY A 90 -10.37 1.36 -3.53
C GLY A 90 -11.67 1.92 -2.95
N ASN A 91 -12.77 1.21 -3.15
CA ASN A 91 -14.08 1.66 -2.65
C ASN A 91 -14.21 1.59 -1.12
N HIS A 92 -13.46 0.72 -0.46
CA HIS A 92 -13.37 0.68 1.00
C HIS A 92 -12.52 1.80 1.58
N ASP A 93 -11.64 2.39 0.79
CA ASP A 93 -10.76 3.49 1.20
C ASP A 93 -11.42 4.87 1.04
N LEU A 94 -12.45 4.97 0.17
CA LEU A 94 -13.13 6.23 -0.12
C LEU A 94 -13.88 6.77 1.10
N PRO A 95 -13.69 8.06 1.46
CA PRO A 95 -14.40 8.65 2.58
C PRO A 95 -15.89 8.82 2.32
N ASN A 96 -16.69 8.83 3.40
CA ASN A 96 -18.15 9.02 3.32
C ASN A 96 -18.60 10.45 3.05
N ALA A 97 -17.69 11.41 3.00
CA ALA A 97 -18.02 12.83 2.85
C ALA A 97 -17.07 13.52 1.87
N VAL A 98 -17.63 14.43 1.10
CA VAL A 98 -16.86 15.27 0.18
C VAL A 98 -15.86 16.11 0.97
N GLY A 99 -14.63 16.20 0.47
CA GLY A 99 -13.56 16.98 1.07
C GLY A 99 -12.77 16.28 2.18
N ARG A 100 -13.07 15.02 2.49
CA ARG A 100 -12.22 14.20 3.35
C ARG A 100 -11.18 13.46 2.51
N ALA A 101 -9.94 13.45 2.99
CA ALA A 101 -8.86 12.68 2.39
C ALA A 101 -8.99 11.17 2.70
N THR A 102 -8.46 10.35 1.81
CA THR A 102 -8.25 8.92 2.08
C THR A 102 -6.97 8.71 2.89
N SER A 103 -6.86 7.59 3.59
CA SER A 103 -5.66 7.25 4.35
C SER A 103 -4.42 7.13 3.46
N THR A 104 -4.60 6.77 2.18
CA THR A 104 -3.54 6.57 1.19
C THR A 104 -3.03 7.89 0.60
N GLU A 105 -3.84 8.95 0.59
CA GLU A 105 -3.43 10.28 0.08
C GLU A 105 -2.27 10.91 0.86
N ILE A 106 -1.95 10.44 2.05
CA ILE A 106 -0.81 10.92 2.82
C ILE A 106 0.52 10.72 2.07
N PHE A 107 0.64 9.67 1.28
CA PHE A 107 1.86 9.41 0.50
C PHE A 107 2.07 10.47 -0.59
N ASP A 108 1.00 10.92 -1.23
CA ASP A 108 1.03 12.02 -2.20
C ASP A 108 1.34 13.34 -1.52
N THR A 109 0.65 13.64 -0.41
CA THR A 109 0.86 14.86 0.38
C THR A 109 2.31 15.02 0.85
N LEU A 110 2.96 13.90 1.24
CA LEU A 110 4.35 13.88 1.66
C LEU A 110 5.34 13.80 0.48
N SER A 111 4.84 13.68 -0.75
CA SER A 111 5.64 13.49 -1.95
C SER A 111 6.66 12.35 -1.79
N VAL A 112 6.19 11.20 -1.30
CA VAL A 112 7.05 10.03 -1.08
C VAL A 112 7.66 9.59 -2.40
N LYS A 113 8.99 9.50 -2.46
CA LYS A 113 9.72 9.17 -3.67
C LYS A 113 9.20 7.86 -4.28
N ASN A 114 9.01 7.85 -5.60
CA ASN A 114 8.55 6.67 -6.36
C ASN A 114 7.18 6.12 -5.92
N VAL A 115 6.36 6.87 -5.19
CA VAL A 115 5.01 6.48 -4.83
C VAL A 115 4.02 7.42 -5.50
N PHE A 116 3.06 6.85 -6.21
CA PHE A 116 2.03 7.54 -6.98
C PHE A 116 0.67 7.11 -6.44
N VAL A 117 -0.20 8.06 -6.14
CA VAL A 117 -1.54 7.78 -5.60
C VAL A 117 -2.60 8.30 -6.56
N SER A 118 -3.61 7.50 -6.84
CA SER A 118 -4.76 7.92 -7.63
C SER A 118 -6.08 7.60 -6.94
N ASN A 119 -6.92 8.62 -6.79
CA ASN A 119 -8.29 8.53 -6.26
C ASN A 119 -9.36 8.83 -7.32
N ARG A 120 -8.95 9.01 -8.58
CA ARG A 120 -9.82 9.31 -9.72
C ARG A 120 -9.22 8.78 -11.02
N PRO A 121 -10.02 8.56 -12.07
CA PRO A 121 -9.50 8.23 -13.38
C PRO A 121 -8.57 9.34 -13.89
N ASP A 122 -7.32 8.97 -14.19
CA ASP A 122 -6.30 9.86 -14.74
C ASP A 122 -5.24 9.02 -15.46
N ILE A 123 -4.31 9.67 -16.15
CA ILE A 123 -3.21 9.02 -16.87
C ILE A 123 -1.89 9.40 -16.19
N TYR A 124 -1.17 8.40 -15.70
CA TYR A 124 0.12 8.57 -15.06
C TYR A 124 1.25 8.05 -15.95
N GLN A 125 2.28 8.87 -16.13
CA GLN A 125 3.53 8.48 -16.78
C GLN A 125 4.55 8.13 -15.68
N ILE A 126 4.79 6.85 -15.48
CA ILE A 126 5.64 6.36 -14.39
C ILE A 126 6.99 5.95 -14.96
N PRO A 127 8.10 6.62 -14.59
CA PRO A 127 9.43 6.19 -14.96
C PRO A 127 9.80 4.90 -14.23
N THR A 128 10.29 3.92 -14.98
CA THR A 128 10.77 2.65 -14.44
C THR A 128 12.17 2.34 -14.97
N ARG A 129 12.84 1.32 -14.44
CA ARG A 129 14.13 0.86 -14.96
C ARG A 129 14.07 0.42 -16.42
N SER A 130 12.93 -0.12 -16.84
CA SER A 130 12.72 -0.63 -18.22
C SER A 130 12.11 0.40 -19.18
N GLY A 131 11.99 1.65 -18.77
CA GLY A 131 11.37 2.73 -19.54
C GLY A 131 10.13 3.31 -18.84
N THR A 132 9.48 4.28 -19.46
CA THR A 132 8.27 4.90 -18.92
C THR A 132 7.05 4.05 -19.23
N VAL A 133 6.22 3.85 -18.20
CA VAL A 133 4.94 3.14 -18.30
C VAL A 133 3.80 4.12 -18.15
N GLN A 134 2.79 3.97 -18.98
CA GLN A 134 1.52 4.66 -18.81
C GLN A 134 0.57 3.75 -18.02
N VAL A 135 0.07 4.25 -16.89
CA VAL A 135 -0.90 3.61 -16.03
C VAL A 135 -2.20 4.40 -16.03
#